data_6da6d5338b7242315e2606e411cb1fd6
#
_entry.id   6da6d5338b7242315e2606e411cb1fd6
#
_cell.length_a   1.000
_cell.length_b   1.000
_cell.length_c   1.000
_cell.angle_alpha   90.00
_cell.angle_beta   90.00
_cell.angle_gamma   90.00
#
_symmetry.space_group_name_H-M   'P 1'
#
loop_
_entity.id
_entity.type
_entity.pdbx_description
1 polymer ?
#
loop_
_entity_poly.entity_id
_entity_poly.type
_entity_poly.pdbx_seq_one_letter_code
_entity_poly.pdbx_strand_id
1 'polypeptide(L)'
;MRSHLAVEYSLPLELLNLLHSHSWLYAGSEKAVFTGRTLEGEARFAFVLDERGNFTTTHPLSSEAAFWVATTGEIERAVIACNPIEALSILLIEQENSATAPATIYLGIERTSQLPTQFLQELDSVIIAIAEDSHLARNVLALLPNAELASSQSSWNDIWIQLIEQKQQTHKQNNQQYKQRIQEIELD
;
A
#
# COMPACT_ATOMS: atom_id res chain seq x y z
N MET A 1 2.97 -6.45 17.16
CA MET A 1 2.36 -6.29 15.81
C MET A 1 3.12 -5.34 14.86
N ARG A 2 3.60 -4.11 15.24
CA ARG A 2 4.41 -3.28 14.31
C ARG A 2 5.65 -3.99 13.78
N SER A 3 6.39 -4.68 14.64
CA SER A 3 7.53 -5.50 14.22
C SER A 3 7.11 -6.65 13.30
N HIS A 4 5.92 -7.22 13.51
CA HIS A 4 5.36 -8.22 12.61
C HIS A 4 5.05 -7.62 11.23
N LEU A 5 4.40 -6.45 11.16
CA LEU A 5 4.16 -5.77 9.89
C LEU A 5 5.48 -5.42 9.14
N ALA A 6 6.53 -5.05 9.87
CA ALA A 6 7.83 -4.77 9.28
C ALA A 6 8.54 -6.03 8.77
N VAL A 7 8.37 -7.17 9.42
CA VAL A 7 9.03 -8.43 9.04
C VAL A 7 8.24 -9.15 7.95
N GLU A 8 6.95 -9.42 8.18
CA GLU A 8 6.13 -10.25 7.28
C GLU A 8 5.75 -9.53 5.98
N TYR A 9 5.52 -8.20 6.07
CA TYR A 9 5.09 -7.40 4.92
C TYR A 9 6.17 -6.44 4.41
N SER A 10 7.36 -6.47 4.99
CA SER A 10 8.50 -5.60 4.67
C SER A 10 8.17 -4.10 4.68
N LEU A 11 7.18 -3.69 5.51
CA LEU A 11 6.79 -2.29 5.62
C LEU A 11 7.81 -1.51 6.44
N PRO A 12 8.33 -0.36 5.94
CA PRO A 12 9.30 0.45 6.67
C PRO A 12 8.77 0.92 8.04
N LEU A 13 9.60 0.82 9.08
CA LEU A 13 9.20 1.25 10.44
C LEU A 13 8.85 2.73 10.49
N GLU A 14 9.50 3.57 9.69
CA GLU A 14 9.22 4.99 9.56
C GLU A 14 7.78 5.22 9.07
N LEU A 15 7.35 4.48 8.05
CA LEU A 15 5.97 4.52 7.55
C LEU A 15 4.98 4.06 8.63
N LEU A 16 5.26 2.93 9.30
CA LEU A 16 4.41 2.41 10.37
C LEU A 16 4.29 3.39 11.56
N ASN A 17 5.38 4.08 11.90
CA ASN A 17 5.39 5.10 12.94
C ASN A 17 4.59 6.34 12.52
N LEU A 18 4.72 6.76 11.25
CA LEU A 18 3.94 7.86 10.68
C LEU A 18 2.44 7.55 10.73
N LEU A 19 2.02 6.38 10.24
CA LEU A 19 0.62 5.94 10.29
C LEU A 19 0.08 5.90 11.72
N HIS A 20 0.90 5.43 12.67
CA HIS A 20 0.52 5.38 14.08
C HIS A 20 0.38 6.78 14.69
N SER A 21 1.28 7.72 14.41
CA SER A 21 1.22 9.08 14.93
C SER A 21 -0.02 9.85 14.45
N HIS A 22 -0.53 9.49 13.26
CA HIS A 22 -1.77 10.06 12.72
C HIS A 22 -3.03 9.29 13.11
N SER A 23 -2.93 8.27 13.97
CA SER A 23 -4.05 7.39 14.34
C SER A 23 -4.68 6.65 13.15
N TRP A 24 -3.88 6.38 12.10
CA TRP A 24 -4.30 5.62 10.92
C TRP A 24 -3.97 4.14 11.07
N LEU A 25 -3.08 3.82 12.01
CA LEU A 25 -2.69 2.46 12.39
C LEU A 25 -2.60 2.36 13.91
N TYR A 26 -3.25 1.36 14.48
CA TYR A 26 -3.04 0.91 15.86
C TYR A 26 -2.51 -0.53 15.81
N ALA A 27 -1.41 -0.77 16.51
CA ALA A 27 -0.77 -2.07 16.51
C ALA A 27 -0.60 -2.57 17.94
N GLY A 28 -1.44 -3.52 18.34
CA GLY A 28 -1.36 -4.23 19.62
C GLY A 28 -0.35 -5.39 19.59
N SER A 29 -0.50 -6.36 20.52
CA SER A 29 0.32 -7.57 20.52
C SER A 29 -0.03 -8.51 19.38
N GLU A 30 -1.31 -8.74 19.12
CA GLU A 30 -1.83 -9.78 18.24
C GLU A 30 -2.51 -9.24 16.98
N LYS A 31 -2.87 -7.97 16.95
CA LYS A 31 -3.64 -7.37 15.86
C LYS A 31 -3.09 -6.01 15.43
N ALA A 32 -3.18 -5.74 14.13
CA ALA A 32 -3.06 -4.41 13.57
C ALA A 32 -4.44 -3.91 13.13
N VAL A 33 -4.72 -2.65 13.39
CA VAL A 33 -6.00 -2.01 13.09
C VAL A 33 -5.71 -0.79 12.21
N PHE A 34 -6.13 -0.85 10.95
CA PHE A 34 -6.03 0.25 10.01
C PHE A 34 -7.36 0.99 9.97
N THR A 35 -7.32 2.30 10.18
CA THR A 35 -8.53 3.12 10.27
C THR A 35 -9.07 3.45 8.88
N GLY A 36 -10.32 3.06 8.61
CA GLY A 36 -11.07 3.51 7.45
C GLY A 36 -11.71 4.87 7.73
N ARG A 37 -11.47 5.86 6.84
CA ARG A 37 -11.81 7.27 7.02
C ARG A 37 -12.50 7.82 5.80
N THR A 38 -13.34 8.85 5.99
CA THR A 38 -13.81 9.69 4.90
C THR A 38 -12.64 10.55 4.36
N LEU A 39 -12.82 11.23 3.24
CA LEU A 39 -11.81 12.15 2.70
C LEU A 39 -11.53 13.32 3.64
N GLU A 40 -12.50 13.74 4.47
CA GLU A 40 -12.34 14.76 5.50
C GLU A 40 -11.57 14.24 6.74
N GLY A 41 -11.24 12.95 6.75
CA GLY A 41 -10.44 12.32 7.81
C GLY A 41 -11.25 11.73 8.97
N GLU A 42 -12.58 11.73 8.91
CA GLU A 42 -13.42 11.14 9.95
C GLU A 42 -13.30 9.61 9.96
N ALA A 43 -12.91 9.03 11.08
CA ALA A 43 -12.87 7.58 11.27
C ALA A 43 -14.28 6.99 11.25
N ARG A 44 -14.51 5.98 10.43
CA ARG A 44 -15.84 5.36 10.25
C ARG A 44 -15.84 3.86 10.53
N PHE A 45 -14.75 3.17 10.23
CA PHE A 45 -14.60 1.74 10.46
C PHE A 45 -13.11 1.38 10.58
N ALA A 46 -12.80 0.11 10.74
CA ALA A 46 -11.44 -0.36 10.76
C ALA A 46 -11.26 -1.69 10.01
N PHE A 47 -10.12 -1.83 9.34
CA PHE A 47 -9.58 -3.12 8.93
C PHE A 47 -8.76 -3.68 10.08
N VAL A 48 -9.07 -4.88 10.50
CA VAL A 48 -8.36 -5.61 11.55
C VAL A 48 -7.60 -6.76 10.92
N LEU A 49 -6.29 -6.71 10.98
CA LEU A 49 -5.38 -7.75 10.53
C LEU A 49 -4.95 -8.58 11.74
N ASP A 50 -5.19 -9.89 11.71
CA ASP A 50 -4.74 -10.83 12.72
C ASP A 50 -3.32 -11.35 12.46
N GLU A 51 -2.76 -12.14 13.39
CA GLU A 51 -1.44 -12.76 13.26
C GLU A 51 -1.32 -13.77 12.10
N ARG A 52 -2.44 -14.24 11.58
CA ARG A 52 -2.49 -15.21 10.47
C ARG A 52 -2.58 -14.53 9.11
N GLY A 53 -2.58 -13.20 9.08
CA GLY A 53 -2.72 -12.43 7.84
C GLY A 53 -4.17 -12.26 7.36
N ASN A 54 -5.17 -12.61 8.18
CA ASN A 54 -6.57 -12.43 7.78
C ASN A 54 -7.05 -11.02 8.10
N PHE A 55 -7.68 -10.40 7.10
CA PHE A 55 -8.40 -9.16 7.29
C PHE A 55 -9.86 -9.40 7.68
N THR A 56 -10.33 -8.62 8.65
CA THR A 56 -11.74 -8.45 8.98
C THR A 56 -12.04 -6.97 9.09
N THR A 57 -13.29 -6.57 8.80
CA THR A 57 -13.71 -5.18 8.94
C THR A 57 -14.69 -5.03 10.09
N THR A 58 -14.61 -3.91 10.80
CA THR A 58 -15.60 -3.57 11.84
C THR A 58 -16.85 -2.97 11.20
N HIS A 59 -18.01 -3.22 11.81
CA HIS A 59 -19.28 -2.59 11.46
C HIS A 59 -19.59 -1.39 12.37
N PRO A 60 -20.37 -0.39 11.96
CA PRO A 60 -21.23 -0.36 10.76
C PRO A 60 -20.43 0.03 9.51
N LEU A 61 -20.87 -0.51 8.37
CA LEU A 61 -20.38 -0.14 7.05
C LEU A 61 -20.84 1.28 6.73
N SER A 62 -19.97 2.26 6.92
CA SER A 62 -20.27 3.59 6.39
C SER A 62 -19.91 3.63 4.92
N SER A 63 -20.75 4.29 4.12
CA SER A 63 -20.45 4.65 2.76
C SER A 63 -19.29 5.68 2.71
N GLU A 64 -18.53 5.66 1.61
CA GLU A 64 -17.51 6.66 1.29
C GLU A 64 -16.40 6.82 2.35
N ALA A 65 -16.00 5.72 2.96
CA ALA A 65 -14.87 5.67 3.86
C ALA A 65 -13.97 4.49 3.49
N ALA A 66 -12.66 4.74 3.35
CA ALA A 66 -11.65 3.75 3.00
C ALA A 66 -10.43 3.91 3.91
N PHE A 67 -9.56 2.90 4.00
CA PHE A 67 -8.19 3.19 4.37
C PHE A 67 -7.56 3.97 3.22
N TRP A 68 -6.88 5.07 3.52
CA TRP A 68 -6.15 5.79 2.48
C TRP A 68 -4.91 6.50 3.01
N VAL A 69 -3.95 6.62 2.12
CA VAL A 69 -2.76 7.47 2.26
C VAL A 69 -2.59 8.26 0.96
N ALA A 70 -1.99 9.43 1.03
CA ALA A 70 -1.78 10.26 -0.14
C ALA A 70 -0.36 10.84 -0.14
N THR A 71 0.18 11.06 -1.34
CA THR A 71 1.38 11.86 -1.52
C THR A 71 1.04 13.35 -1.39
N THR A 72 2.06 14.18 -1.26
CA THR A 72 1.88 15.64 -1.16
C THR A 72 1.50 16.25 -2.51
N GLY A 73 0.64 17.27 -2.49
CA GLY A 73 0.20 17.99 -3.68
C GLY A 73 -1.31 17.92 -3.89
N GLU A 74 -1.79 18.54 -4.96
CA GLU A 74 -3.16 18.40 -5.43
C GLU A 74 -3.31 17.00 -6.05
N ILE A 75 -4.28 16.23 -5.58
CA ILE A 75 -4.45 14.83 -6.01
C ILE A 75 -4.99 14.78 -7.43
N GLU A 76 -4.20 14.19 -8.33
CA GLU A 76 -4.51 14.01 -9.76
C GLU A 76 -4.87 12.56 -10.08
N ARG A 77 -4.41 11.62 -9.24
CA ARG A 77 -4.55 10.18 -9.49
C ARG A 77 -5.00 9.42 -8.24
N ALA A 78 -5.75 8.34 -8.45
CA ALA A 78 -6.07 7.37 -7.42
C ALA A 78 -5.60 5.97 -7.79
N VAL A 79 -5.16 5.21 -6.79
CA VAL A 79 -4.90 3.76 -6.90
C VAL A 79 -5.77 3.04 -5.88
N ILE A 80 -6.57 2.06 -6.35
CA ILE A 80 -7.51 1.31 -5.54
C ILE A 80 -7.01 -0.12 -5.37
N ALA A 81 -6.78 -0.53 -4.14
CA ALA A 81 -6.33 -1.87 -3.75
C ALA A 81 -7.36 -2.58 -2.87
N CYS A 82 -7.24 -3.90 -2.72
CA CYS A 82 -8.23 -4.71 -1.98
C CYS A 82 -8.09 -4.65 -0.45
N ASN A 83 -7.01 -4.06 0.09
CA ASN A 83 -6.80 -3.90 1.53
C ASN A 83 -5.68 -2.87 1.81
N PRO A 84 -5.49 -2.45 3.08
CA PRO A 84 -4.44 -1.48 3.45
C PRO A 84 -3.01 -1.90 3.12
N ILE A 85 -2.66 -3.18 3.26
CA ILE A 85 -1.29 -3.66 2.99
C ILE A 85 -0.96 -3.53 1.50
N GLU A 86 -1.88 -3.93 0.62
CA GLU A 86 -1.72 -3.79 -0.83
C GLU A 86 -1.57 -2.30 -1.23
N ALA A 87 -2.41 -1.42 -0.67
CA ALA A 87 -2.33 0.02 -0.94
C ALA A 87 -0.97 0.62 -0.52
N LEU A 88 -0.46 0.25 0.66
CA LEU A 88 0.85 0.70 1.14
C LEU A 88 1.99 0.11 0.30
N SER A 89 1.88 -1.14 -0.14
CA SER A 89 2.89 -1.79 -0.97
C SER A 89 3.03 -1.11 -2.33
N ILE A 90 1.90 -0.75 -2.96
CA ILE A 90 1.92 -0.01 -4.23
C ILE A 90 2.55 1.38 -4.05
N LEU A 91 2.17 2.11 -3.00
CA LEU A 91 2.81 3.38 -2.66
C LEU A 91 4.34 3.24 -2.59
N LEU A 92 4.83 2.23 -1.88
CA LEU A 92 6.27 2.00 -1.71
C LEU A 92 6.95 1.60 -3.02
N ILE A 93 6.33 0.74 -3.83
CA ILE A 93 6.83 0.36 -5.16
C ILE A 93 6.96 1.58 -6.07
N GLU A 94 5.96 2.45 -6.07
CA GLU A 94 5.98 3.65 -6.91
C GLU A 94 7.01 4.68 -6.43
N GLN A 95 7.16 4.87 -5.12
CA GLN A 95 8.20 5.74 -4.55
C GLN A 95 9.62 5.28 -4.91
N GLU A 96 9.83 3.96 -5.03
CA GLU A 96 11.12 3.41 -5.42
C GLU A 96 11.41 3.53 -6.92
N ASN A 97 10.39 3.55 -7.75
CA ASN A 97 10.54 3.50 -9.20
C ASN A 97 10.41 4.86 -9.90
N SER A 98 9.81 5.86 -9.25
CA SER A 98 9.53 7.14 -9.89
C SER A 98 9.68 8.33 -8.95
N ALA A 99 10.65 9.20 -9.25
CA ALA A 99 10.82 10.48 -8.55
C ALA A 99 9.79 11.55 -8.97
N THR A 100 9.01 11.32 -10.04
CA THR A 100 8.11 12.29 -10.68
C THR A 100 6.68 11.77 -10.85
N ALA A 101 6.24 10.87 -9.96
CA ALA A 101 4.86 10.39 -10.01
C ALA A 101 3.88 11.54 -9.69
N PRO A 102 2.68 11.58 -10.33
CA PRO A 102 1.64 12.56 -9.99
C PRO A 102 1.21 12.40 -8.54
N ALA A 103 0.66 13.46 -7.97
CA ALA A 103 0.11 13.41 -6.62
C ALA A 103 -1.04 12.39 -6.58
N THR A 104 -0.88 11.35 -5.75
CA THR A 104 -1.69 10.14 -5.79
C THR A 104 -2.27 9.83 -4.42
N ILE A 105 -3.54 9.43 -4.40
CA ILE A 105 -4.19 8.80 -3.25
C ILE A 105 -4.25 7.28 -3.46
N TYR A 106 -3.83 6.52 -2.45
CA TYR A 106 -3.84 5.06 -2.44
C TYR A 106 -4.93 4.60 -1.47
N LEU A 107 -5.93 3.88 -1.98
CA LEU A 107 -7.08 3.43 -1.22
C LEU A 107 -7.04 1.92 -1.02
N GLY A 108 -7.23 1.47 0.21
CA GLY A 108 -7.50 0.07 0.55
C GLY A 108 -8.98 -0.10 0.86
N ILE A 109 -9.68 -0.96 0.11
CA ILE A 109 -11.12 -1.21 0.25
C ILE A 109 -11.43 -2.71 0.30
N GLU A 110 -12.54 -3.07 0.91
CA GLU A 110 -13.13 -4.41 0.85
C GLU A 110 -14.40 -4.43 -0.01
N ARG A 111 -15.06 -3.26 -0.14
CA ARG A 111 -16.36 -3.11 -0.81
C ARG A 111 -16.44 -1.80 -1.57
N THR A 112 -17.19 -1.81 -2.64
CA THR A 112 -17.41 -0.62 -3.48
C THR A 112 -18.11 0.54 -2.76
N SER A 113 -18.95 0.26 -1.75
CA SER A 113 -19.60 1.31 -0.95
C SER A 113 -18.63 2.17 -0.15
N GLN A 114 -17.38 1.74 0.00
CA GLN A 114 -16.31 2.48 0.69
C GLN A 114 -15.67 3.55 -0.21
N LEU A 115 -15.87 3.47 -1.54
CA LEU A 115 -15.27 4.40 -2.48
C LEU A 115 -15.91 5.78 -2.42
N PRO A 116 -15.12 6.87 -2.35
CA PRO A 116 -15.58 8.24 -2.56
C PRO A 116 -15.81 8.47 -4.07
N THR A 117 -16.87 7.88 -4.63
CA THR A 117 -17.07 7.73 -6.06
C THR A 117 -17.10 9.07 -6.80
N GLN A 118 -17.76 10.09 -6.22
CA GLN A 118 -17.81 11.42 -6.84
C GLN A 118 -16.42 12.02 -7.00
N PHE A 119 -15.60 11.99 -5.94
CA PHE A 119 -14.22 12.46 -5.97
C PHE A 119 -13.39 11.71 -7.01
N LEU A 120 -13.52 10.37 -7.07
CA LEU A 120 -12.75 9.55 -8.00
C LEU A 120 -13.10 9.81 -9.46
N GLN A 121 -14.36 10.19 -9.76
CA GLN A 121 -14.80 10.54 -11.11
C GLN A 121 -14.26 11.89 -11.61
N GLU A 122 -13.79 12.75 -10.70
CA GLU A 122 -13.22 14.07 -11.00
C GLU A 122 -11.70 14.00 -11.25
N LEU A 123 -11.05 12.87 -10.94
CA LEU A 123 -9.61 12.70 -11.13
C LEU A 123 -9.24 12.38 -12.59
N ASP A 124 -8.05 12.83 -12.99
CA ASP A 124 -7.51 12.58 -14.34
C ASP A 124 -7.24 11.09 -14.59
N SER A 125 -6.88 10.33 -13.54
CA SER A 125 -6.56 8.91 -13.64
C SER A 125 -6.98 8.13 -12.40
N VAL A 126 -7.63 6.98 -12.62
CA VAL A 126 -7.95 6.00 -11.57
C VAL A 126 -7.45 4.63 -12.00
N ILE A 127 -6.63 4.03 -11.15
CA ILE A 127 -6.05 2.70 -11.37
C ILE A 127 -6.66 1.72 -10.38
N ILE A 128 -7.14 0.58 -10.88
CA ILE A 128 -7.66 -0.53 -10.08
C ILE A 128 -6.56 -1.58 -9.98
N ALA A 129 -5.91 -1.65 -8.84
CA ALA A 129 -4.82 -2.58 -8.54
C ALA A 129 -5.34 -3.77 -7.71
N ILE A 130 -6.41 -4.38 -8.20
CA ILE A 130 -7.09 -5.54 -7.61
C ILE A 130 -7.08 -6.64 -8.66
N ALA A 131 -6.96 -7.91 -8.24
CA ALA A 131 -6.97 -9.04 -9.17
C ALA A 131 -8.17 -8.99 -10.11
N GLU A 132 -7.92 -9.07 -11.43
CA GLU A 132 -8.90 -8.85 -12.50
C GLU A 132 -10.10 -9.79 -12.42
N ASP A 133 -9.87 -11.03 -12.00
CA ASP A 133 -10.89 -12.08 -11.85
C ASP A 133 -11.76 -11.91 -10.60
N SER A 134 -11.42 -10.96 -9.71
CA SER A 134 -12.15 -10.73 -8.47
C SER A 134 -13.51 -10.05 -8.71
N HIS A 135 -14.51 -10.39 -7.89
CA HIS A 135 -15.79 -9.69 -7.88
C HIS A 135 -15.63 -8.20 -7.52
N LEU A 136 -14.67 -7.86 -6.66
CA LEU A 136 -14.44 -6.49 -6.25
C LEU A 136 -13.96 -5.65 -7.43
N ALA A 137 -12.98 -6.12 -8.21
CA ALA A 137 -12.48 -5.40 -9.39
C ALA A 137 -13.61 -5.11 -10.40
N ARG A 138 -14.42 -6.12 -10.72
CA ARG A 138 -15.57 -5.97 -11.63
C ARG A 138 -16.60 -4.95 -11.13
N ASN A 139 -16.88 -4.97 -9.83
CA ASN A 139 -17.83 -4.02 -9.23
C ASN A 139 -17.27 -2.59 -9.21
N VAL A 140 -15.95 -2.43 -8.97
CA VAL A 140 -15.30 -1.11 -9.05
C VAL A 140 -15.32 -0.58 -10.48
N LEU A 141 -15.00 -1.41 -11.49
CA LEU A 141 -15.09 -1.02 -12.91
C LEU A 141 -16.51 -0.62 -13.32
N ALA A 142 -17.52 -1.27 -12.78
CA ALA A 142 -18.91 -0.90 -13.07
C ALA A 142 -19.28 0.50 -12.53
N LEU A 143 -18.65 0.95 -11.45
CA LEU A 143 -18.83 2.28 -10.87
C LEU A 143 -17.93 3.34 -11.50
N LEU A 144 -16.74 2.94 -11.94
CA LEU A 144 -15.67 3.79 -12.50
C LEU A 144 -15.25 3.23 -13.87
N PRO A 145 -16.10 3.39 -14.92
CA PRO A 145 -15.87 2.74 -16.21
C PRO A 145 -14.64 3.27 -16.96
N ASN A 146 -14.13 4.43 -16.59
CA ASN A 146 -12.92 5.01 -17.16
C ASN A 146 -11.63 4.62 -16.39
N ALA A 147 -11.75 3.84 -15.32
CA ALA A 147 -10.59 3.39 -14.56
C ALA A 147 -9.80 2.31 -15.31
N GLU A 148 -8.48 2.32 -15.17
CA GLU A 148 -7.59 1.34 -15.76
C GLU A 148 -7.32 0.19 -14.80
N LEU A 149 -7.27 -1.04 -15.31
CA LEU A 149 -6.85 -2.21 -14.54
C LEU A 149 -5.33 -2.35 -14.61
N ALA A 150 -4.69 -2.30 -13.43
CA ALA A 150 -3.30 -2.73 -13.28
C ALA A 150 -3.31 -4.20 -12.85
N SER A 151 -3.16 -5.10 -13.83
CA SER A 151 -3.11 -6.54 -13.54
C SER A 151 -1.74 -6.95 -12.99
N SER A 152 -1.75 -7.74 -11.91
CA SER A 152 -0.57 -8.45 -11.40
C SER A 152 -0.89 -9.93 -11.21
N GLN A 153 0.08 -10.80 -11.50
CA GLN A 153 -0.03 -12.24 -11.24
C GLN A 153 0.21 -12.59 -9.77
N SER A 154 0.78 -11.67 -9.01
CA SER A 154 1.07 -11.82 -7.57
C SER A 154 0.42 -10.68 -6.79
N SER A 155 0.32 -10.81 -5.46
CA SER A 155 -0.07 -9.68 -4.62
C SER A 155 0.94 -8.53 -4.76
N TRP A 156 0.50 -7.29 -4.59
CA TRP A 156 1.41 -6.15 -4.63
C TRP A 156 2.40 -6.16 -3.47
N ASN A 157 2.00 -6.76 -2.35
CA ASN A 157 2.94 -6.94 -1.24
C ASN A 157 4.03 -7.97 -1.57
N ASP A 158 3.73 -9.06 -2.28
CA ASP A 158 4.75 -10.00 -2.73
C ASP A 158 5.75 -9.33 -3.69
N ILE A 159 5.27 -8.47 -4.59
CA ILE A 159 6.11 -7.68 -5.50
C ILE A 159 7.02 -6.74 -4.70
N TRP A 160 6.48 -6.07 -3.70
CA TRP A 160 7.25 -5.20 -2.81
C TRP A 160 8.34 -5.96 -2.07
N ILE A 161 8.01 -7.12 -1.46
CA ILE A 161 8.97 -7.97 -0.75
C ILE A 161 10.11 -8.39 -1.68
N GLN A 162 9.79 -8.87 -2.88
CA GLN A 162 10.78 -9.26 -3.89
C GLN A 162 11.70 -8.10 -4.29
N LEU A 163 11.15 -6.90 -4.45
CA LEU A 163 11.94 -5.69 -4.77
C LEU A 163 12.96 -5.38 -3.66
N ILE A 164 12.55 -5.45 -2.40
CA ILE A 164 13.44 -5.23 -1.25
C ILE A 164 14.52 -6.30 -1.16
N GLU A 165 14.18 -7.56 -1.36
CA GLU A 165 15.15 -8.67 -1.34
C GLU A 165 16.21 -8.51 -2.45
N GLN A 166 15.80 -8.16 -3.67
CA GLN A 166 16.72 -7.89 -4.78
C GLN A 166 17.69 -6.74 -4.47
N LYS A 167 17.19 -5.65 -3.89
CA LYS A 167 18.04 -4.52 -3.46
C LYS A 167 19.07 -4.92 -2.42
N GLN A 168 18.66 -5.71 -1.43
CA GLN A 168 19.55 -6.20 -0.39
C GLN A 168 20.65 -7.12 -0.96
N GLN A 169 20.31 -7.99 -1.91
CA GLN A 169 21.26 -8.87 -2.58
C GLN A 169 22.29 -8.07 -3.39
N THR A 170 21.83 -7.12 -4.18
CA THR A 170 22.69 -6.24 -4.97
C THR A 170 23.65 -5.44 -4.08
N HIS A 171 23.17 -4.91 -2.97
CA HIS A 171 24.01 -4.18 -2.01
C HIS A 171 25.08 -5.07 -1.36
N LYS A 172 24.72 -6.31 -0.99
CA LYS A 172 25.69 -7.29 -0.45
C LYS A 172 26.78 -7.64 -1.48
N GLN A 173 26.41 -7.86 -2.75
CA GLN A 173 27.34 -8.17 -3.83
C GLN A 173 28.32 -6.99 -4.07
N ASN A 174 27.82 -5.77 -4.14
CA ASN A 174 28.65 -4.58 -4.32
C ASN A 174 29.64 -4.39 -3.17
N ASN A 175 29.20 -4.61 -1.93
CA ASN A 175 30.08 -4.54 -0.76
C ASN A 175 31.17 -5.62 -0.76
N GLN A 176 30.87 -6.84 -1.22
CA GLN A 176 31.86 -7.91 -1.34
C GLN A 176 32.90 -7.58 -2.42
N GLN A 177 32.47 -7.10 -3.59
CA GLN A 177 33.39 -6.68 -4.66
C GLN A 177 34.30 -5.53 -4.21
N TYR A 178 33.73 -4.55 -3.48
CA TYR A 178 34.52 -3.45 -2.94
C TYR A 178 35.61 -3.94 -1.96
N LYS A 179 35.26 -4.86 -1.05
CA LYS A 179 36.22 -5.45 -0.11
C LYS A 179 37.32 -6.25 -0.83
N GLN A 180 36.99 -7.01 -1.88
CA GLN A 180 37.97 -7.75 -2.68
C GLN A 180 38.96 -6.80 -3.36
N ARG A 181 38.48 -5.71 -3.97
CA ARG A 181 39.35 -4.70 -4.63
C ARG A 181 40.29 -4.01 -3.64
N ILE A 182 39.85 -3.73 -2.41
CA ILE A 182 40.76 -3.16 -1.38
C ILE A 182 41.87 -4.15 -1.02
N GLN A 183 41.53 -5.43 -0.84
CA GLN A 183 42.53 -6.46 -0.51
C GLN A 183 43.55 -6.67 -1.63
N GLU A 184 43.16 -6.54 -2.90
CA GLU A 184 44.08 -6.59 -4.02
C GLU A 184 45.08 -5.41 -4.05
N ILE A 185 44.59 -4.20 -3.68
CA ILE A 185 45.42 -2.99 -3.64
C ILE A 185 46.42 -3.01 -2.45
N GLU A 186 46.08 -3.65 -1.33
CA GLU A 186 46.95 -3.73 -0.15
C GLU A 186 48.09 -4.80 -0.30
N LEU A 187 48.02 -5.64 -1.32
CA LEU A 187 48.97 -6.72 -1.59
C LEU A 187 50.04 -6.36 -2.65
N ASP A 188 49.89 -5.23 -3.32
CA ASP A 188 50.86 -4.65 -4.27
C ASP A 188 51.68 -3.53 -3.61
#